data_39cf6d895aedb7132f9280d7fd90afe4
#
_entry.id   39cf6d895aedb7132f9280d7fd90afe4
#
_cell.length_a   1.000
_cell.length_b   1.000
_cell.length_c   1.000
_cell.angle_alpha   90.00
_cell.angle_beta   90.00
_cell.angle_gamma   90.00
#
_symmetry.space_group_name_H-M   'P 1'
#
loop_
_entity.id
_entity.type
_entity.pdbx_description
1 polymer ?
#
loop_
_entity_poly.entity_id
_entity_poly.type
_entity_poly.pdbx_seq_one_letter_code
_entity_poly.pdbx_strand_id
1 'polypeptide(L)'
;MISVIIPTYKEPEALNLCLQSCIEGQVNKNQIIVVVDGFYDLNKEVLEKWAEYIDVLNLEQNVGLCRGTNLGVYNAQHDKILIVNDDNVFPLNWDIHLETDYIENSLLTPNQIEPYPSIFNQFHIKDLGRSIDTFDLKCFQEYEKTLNEIIYKKTPEETGSTLPIFMSKMDYLKVGGWDENYELGMVADWDFFLKCHLSGLKMLRTYNCHFYHFVSLSTTTPEKLTYRQQSEQNGHEYAKYKWGSYIKHNPQNNLKSL
;
A
#
# COMPACT_ATOMS: atom_id res chain seq x y z
N MET A 1 1.29 -4.62 -18.06
CA MET A 1 1.43 -5.62 -16.96
C MET A 1 2.19 -4.98 -15.81
N ILE A 2 1.81 -5.35 -14.61
CA ILE A 2 2.26 -4.74 -13.34
C ILE A 2 2.91 -5.82 -12.49
N SER A 3 3.94 -5.46 -11.72
CA SER A 3 4.41 -6.29 -10.60
C SER A 3 3.81 -5.75 -9.31
N VAL A 4 2.98 -6.55 -8.66
CA VAL A 4 2.35 -6.24 -7.36
C VAL A 4 3.25 -6.75 -6.26
N ILE A 5 3.61 -5.92 -5.29
CA ILE A 5 4.46 -6.26 -4.16
C ILE A 5 3.61 -6.22 -2.89
N ILE A 6 3.47 -7.36 -2.23
CA ILE A 6 2.65 -7.55 -1.02
C ILE A 6 3.57 -8.05 0.10
N PRO A 7 4.12 -7.15 0.94
CA PRO A 7 4.78 -7.56 2.17
C PRO A 7 3.75 -8.14 3.14
N THR A 8 4.09 -9.25 3.78
CA THR A 8 3.25 -9.87 4.82
C THR A 8 4.08 -10.38 5.98
N TYR A 9 3.49 -10.42 7.17
CA TYR A 9 4.18 -10.82 8.39
C TYR A 9 3.43 -11.94 9.13
N LYS A 10 2.35 -11.63 9.83
CA LYS A 10 1.63 -12.55 10.73
C LYS A 10 0.10 -12.55 10.55
N GLU A 11 -0.41 -12.12 9.41
CA GLU A 11 -1.85 -11.94 9.20
C GLU A 11 -2.33 -12.79 7.99
N PRO A 12 -2.30 -14.15 8.10
CA PRO A 12 -2.61 -15.03 6.96
C PRO A 12 -4.03 -14.86 6.41
N GLU A 13 -5.02 -14.56 7.27
CA GLU A 13 -6.41 -14.31 6.81
C GLU A 13 -6.50 -13.03 5.99
N ALA A 14 -5.81 -11.97 6.40
CA ALA A 14 -5.73 -10.72 5.64
C ALA A 14 -5.03 -10.93 4.30
N LEU A 15 -3.88 -11.60 4.31
CA LEU A 15 -3.16 -11.99 3.10
C LEU A 15 -4.04 -12.81 2.15
N ASN A 16 -4.81 -13.77 2.66
CA ASN A 16 -5.69 -14.59 1.82
C ASN A 16 -6.76 -13.74 1.11
N LEU A 17 -7.40 -12.81 1.81
CA LEU A 17 -8.40 -11.90 1.22
C LEU A 17 -7.77 -10.92 0.23
N CYS A 18 -6.61 -10.37 0.57
CA CYS A 18 -5.81 -9.50 -0.30
C CYS A 18 -5.47 -10.21 -1.62
N LEU A 19 -4.93 -11.43 -1.55
CA LEU A 19 -4.60 -12.24 -2.73
C LEU A 19 -5.83 -12.63 -3.54
N GLN A 20 -6.90 -13.07 -2.87
CA GLN A 20 -8.15 -13.39 -3.56
C GLN A 20 -8.66 -12.20 -4.38
N SER A 21 -8.80 -11.04 -3.76
CA SER A 21 -9.31 -9.85 -4.44
C SER A 21 -8.35 -9.34 -5.53
N CYS A 22 -7.04 -9.43 -5.31
CA CYS A 22 -6.03 -9.07 -6.30
C CYS A 22 -6.14 -9.95 -7.55
N ILE A 23 -6.18 -11.28 -7.38
CA ILE A 23 -6.20 -12.26 -8.47
C ILE A 23 -7.53 -12.26 -9.20
N GLU A 24 -8.66 -12.24 -8.47
CA GLU A 24 -10.00 -12.25 -9.06
C GLU A 24 -10.37 -10.89 -9.68
N GLY A 25 -9.78 -9.80 -9.19
CA GLY A 25 -10.06 -8.43 -9.66
C GLY A 25 -9.23 -7.97 -10.86
N GLN A 26 -8.13 -8.65 -11.21
CA GLN A 26 -7.28 -8.25 -12.33
C GLN A 26 -7.87 -8.67 -13.70
N VAL A 27 -7.60 -7.86 -14.71
CA VAL A 27 -7.92 -8.17 -16.12
C VAL A 27 -6.73 -8.83 -16.82
N ASN A 28 -5.53 -8.29 -16.59
CA ASN A 28 -4.30 -8.83 -17.14
C ASN A 28 -3.68 -9.83 -16.17
N LYS A 29 -2.88 -10.77 -16.69
CA LYS A 29 -2.08 -11.65 -15.84
C LYS A 29 -0.86 -10.90 -15.33
N ASN A 30 -1.00 -10.23 -14.18
CA ASN A 30 0.07 -9.48 -13.53
C ASN A 30 0.98 -10.41 -12.71
N GLN A 31 2.21 -9.96 -12.44
CA GLN A 31 3.09 -10.62 -11.49
C GLN A 31 2.67 -10.23 -10.06
N ILE A 32 2.51 -11.20 -9.18
CA ILE A 32 2.20 -10.96 -7.76
C ILE A 32 3.32 -11.54 -6.91
N ILE A 33 4.06 -10.68 -6.23
CA ILE A 33 5.19 -11.04 -5.37
C ILE A 33 4.75 -10.89 -3.92
N VAL A 34 4.63 -12.01 -3.21
CA VAL A 34 4.39 -12.04 -1.77
C VAL A 34 5.73 -12.10 -1.06
N VAL A 35 6.04 -11.06 -0.29
CA VAL A 35 7.27 -11.02 0.52
C VAL A 35 6.92 -11.42 1.95
N VAL A 36 7.29 -12.65 2.31
CA VAL A 36 7.04 -13.21 3.64
C VAL A 36 8.18 -12.77 4.56
N ASP A 37 7.93 -11.81 5.43
CA ASP A 37 8.92 -11.21 6.32
C ASP A 37 9.08 -12.02 7.63
N GLY A 38 9.63 -13.23 7.51
CA GLY A 38 9.64 -14.24 8.56
C GLY A 38 8.27 -14.95 8.71
N PHE A 39 8.18 -15.92 9.60
CA PHE A 39 6.94 -16.65 9.90
C PHE A 39 6.28 -17.34 8.69
N TYR A 40 7.08 -17.93 7.82
CA TYR A 40 6.60 -18.67 6.66
C TYR A 40 5.55 -19.72 7.01
N ASP A 41 5.80 -20.51 8.06
CA ASP A 41 4.89 -21.60 8.46
C ASP A 41 3.49 -21.10 8.81
N LEU A 42 3.36 -19.88 9.34
CA LEU A 42 2.06 -19.28 9.65
C LEU A 42 1.26 -18.94 8.39
N ASN A 43 1.95 -18.56 7.32
CA ASN A 43 1.34 -18.17 6.05
C ASN A 43 1.24 -19.33 5.04
N LYS A 44 1.80 -20.50 5.37
CA LYS A 44 2.01 -21.61 4.45
C LYS A 44 0.74 -22.06 3.72
N GLU A 45 -0.35 -22.26 4.42
CA GLU A 45 -1.62 -22.73 3.81
C GLU A 45 -2.14 -21.74 2.77
N VAL A 46 -2.03 -20.43 3.05
CA VAL A 46 -2.44 -19.38 2.12
C VAL A 46 -1.51 -19.35 0.90
N LEU A 47 -0.20 -19.44 1.12
CA LEU A 47 0.78 -19.45 0.03
C LEU A 47 0.62 -20.67 -0.88
N GLU A 48 0.38 -21.85 -0.32
CA GLU A 48 0.09 -23.08 -1.08
C GLU A 48 -1.22 -22.98 -1.86
N LYS A 49 -2.25 -22.41 -1.28
CA LYS A 49 -3.54 -22.18 -1.95
C LYS A 49 -3.40 -21.34 -3.23
N TRP A 50 -2.54 -20.32 -3.22
CA TRP A 50 -2.38 -19.39 -4.32
C TRP A 50 -1.10 -19.60 -5.14
N ALA A 51 -0.39 -20.72 -4.95
CA ALA A 51 0.94 -20.99 -5.52
C ALA A 51 1.03 -20.85 -7.05
N GLU A 52 -0.07 -21.09 -7.78
CA GLU A 52 -0.09 -20.94 -9.25
C GLU A 52 -0.11 -19.49 -9.73
N TYR A 53 -0.40 -18.55 -8.84
CA TYR A 53 -0.63 -17.13 -9.16
C TYR A 53 0.43 -16.19 -8.61
N ILE A 54 1.24 -16.65 -7.66
CA ILE A 54 2.16 -15.80 -6.90
C ILE A 54 3.60 -16.26 -6.99
N ASP A 55 4.51 -15.30 -6.93
CA ASP A 55 5.93 -15.52 -6.64
C ASP A 55 6.16 -15.28 -5.14
N VAL A 56 6.71 -16.26 -4.42
CA VAL A 56 6.97 -16.13 -2.98
C VAL A 56 8.43 -15.80 -2.74
N LEU A 57 8.68 -14.66 -2.10
CA LEU A 57 9.97 -14.28 -1.57
C LEU A 57 9.98 -14.51 -0.06
N ASN A 58 10.48 -15.68 0.35
CA ASN A 58 10.54 -16.05 1.76
C ASN A 58 11.84 -15.54 2.40
N LEU A 59 11.69 -14.68 3.41
CA LEU A 59 12.78 -14.19 4.23
C LEU A 59 12.87 -15.03 5.51
N GLU A 60 14.05 -15.58 5.80
CA GLU A 60 14.26 -16.49 6.94
C GLU A 60 13.96 -15.84 8.30
N GLN A 61 14.09 -14.52 8.37
CA GLN A 61 13.85 -13.73 9.57
C GLN A 61 13.16 -12.41 9.20
N ASN A 62 12.49 -11.80 10.18
CA ASN A 62 11.93 -10.47 10.03
C ASN A 62 13.04 -9.45 9.78
N VAL A 63 12.98 -8.79 8.62
CA VAL A 63 13.90 -7.73 8.21
C VAL A 63 13.24 -6.35 8.20
N GLY A 64 11.93 -6.30 8.47
CA GLY A 64 11.11 -5.08 8.50
C GLY A 64 10.51 -4.71 7.15
N LEU A 65 9.40 -3.98 7.23
CA LEU A 65 8.58 -3.58 6.07
C LEU A 65 9.40 -2.92 4.95
N CYS A 66 10.28 -1.99 5.30
CA CYS A 66 11.05 -1.21 4.31
C CYS A 66 11.95 -2.12 3.48
N ARG A 67 12.74 -2.98 4.14
CA ARG A 67 13.64 -3.89 3.44
C ARG A 67 12.89 -4.98 2.70
N GLY A 68 11.84 -5.54 3.29
CA GLY A 68 10.98 -6.51 2.62
C GLY A 68 10.39 -5.93 1.33
N THR A 69 9.85 -4.71 1.37
CA THR A 69 9.33 -4.02 0.20
C THR A 69 10.40 -3.78 -0.86
N ASN A 70 11.58 -3.30 -0.48
CA ASN A 70 12.70 -3.10 -1.41
C ASN A 70 13.08 -4.40 -2.13
N LEU A 71 13.19 -5.51 -1.39
CA LEU A 71 13.49 -6.83 -1.95
C LEU A 71 12.40 -7.29 -2.92
N GLY A 72 11.12 -7.04 -2.61
CA GLY A 72 10.02 -7.31 -3.52
C GLY A 72 10.14 -6.51 -4.82
N VAL A 73 10.43 -5.21 -4.73
CA VAL A 73 10.63 -4.36 -5.91
C VAL A 73 11.84 -4.79 -6.74
N TYR A 74 12.95 -5.21 -6.13
CA TYR A 74 14.09 -5.74 -6.87
C TYR A 74 13.74 -6.97 -7.70
N ASN A 75 12.85 -7.84 -7.21
CA ASN A 75 12.37 -9.04 -7.89
C ASN A 75 11.23 -8.77 -8.90
N ALA A 76 10.70 -7.55 -8.97
CA ALA A 76 9.68 -7.17 -9.95
C ALA A 76 10.23 -7.29 -11.37
N GLN A 77 9.46 -7.92 -12.27
CA GLN A 77 9.83 -8.15 -13.67
C GLN A 77 9.29 -7.08 -14.61
N HIS A 78 8.27 -6.32 -14.17
CA HIS A 78 7.62 -5.32 -15.00
C HIS A 78 8.06 -3.89 -14.66
N ASP A 79 7.92 -2.99 -15.64
CA ASP A 79 8.31 -1.58 -15.51
C ASP A 79 7.40 -0.80 -14.55
N LYS A 80 6.18 -1.26 -14.36
CA LYS A 80 5.23 -0.67 -13.41
C LYS A 80 5.12 -1.56 -12.18
N ILE A 81 5.12 -0.95 -11.01
CA ILE A 81 5.00 -1.62 -9.73
C ILE A 81 3.81 -1.06 -8.95
N LEU A 82 3.12 -1.94 -8.24
CA LEU A 82 2.10 -1.60 -7.25
C LEU A 82 2.56 -2.16 -5.89
N ILE A 83 2.80 -1.28 -4.93
CA ILE A 83 3.12 -1.66 -3.55
C ILE A 83 1.86 -1.52 -2.72
N VAL A 84 1.46 -2.58 -2.04
CA VAL A 84 0.21 -2.65 -1.28
C VAL A 84 0.41 -3.49 -0.02
N ASN A 85 -0.21 -3.07 1.09
CA ASN A 85 -0.22 -3.86 2.33
C ASN A 85 -1.19 -5.03 2.22
N ASP A 86 -0.93 -6.09 2.98
CA ASP A 86 -1.75 -7.31 3.03
C ASP A 86 -3.13 -7.13 3.69
N ASP A 87 -3.41 -5.97 4.31
CA ASP A 87 -4.72 -5.57 4.85
C ASP A 87 -5.58 -4.72 3.89
N ASN A 88 -5.25 -4.74 2.60
CA ASN A 88 -6.02 -4.07 1.55
C ASN A 88 -6.80 -5.07 0.71
N VAL A 89 -7.97 -4.64 0.23
CA VAL A 89 -8.81 -5.41 -0.71
C VAL A 89 -8.90 -4.66 -2.03
N PHE A 90 -8.61 -5.37 -3.11
CA PHE A 90 -8.57 -4.83 -4.46
C PHE A 90 -9.98 -4.72 -5.06
N PRO A 91 -10.28 -3.63 -5.80
CA PRO A 91 -11.51 -3.54 -6.58
C PRO A 91 -11.42 -4.37 -7.87
N LEU A 92 -12.55 -4.53 -8.57
CA LEU A 92 -12.54 -5.15 -9.89
C LEU A 92 -11.84 -4.23 -10.91
N ASN A 93 -11.12 -4.84 -11.88
CA ASN A 93 -10.39 -4.16 -12.95
C ASN A 93 -9.33 -3.14 -12.44
N TRP A 94 -8.81 -3.35 -11.23
CA TRP A 94 -7.87 -2.44 -10.58
C TRP A 94 -6.65 -2.12 -11.46
N ASP A 95 -6.14 -3.10 -12.18
CA ASP A 95 -4.97 -2.95 -13.06
C ASP A 95 -5.25 -2.01 -14.23
N ILE A 96 -6.41 -2.13 -14.85
CA ILE A 96 -6.83 -1.25 -15.96
C ILE A 96 -7.06 0.18 -15.46
N HIS A 97 -7.69 0.35 -14.29
CA HIS A 97 -7.94 1.67 -13.72
C HIS A 97 -6.62 2.39 -13.39
N LEU A 98 -5.67 1.70 -12.77
CA LEU A 98 -4.37 2.28 -12.45
C LEU A 98 -3.56 2.61 -13.71
N GLU A 99 -3.50 1.70 -14.70
CA GLU A 99 -2.78 1.96 -15.95
C GLU A 99 -3.41 3.13 -16.74
N THR A 100 -4.74 3.27 -16.74
CA THR A 100 -5.46 4.34 -17.43
C THR A 100 -5.16 5.72 -16.84
N ASP A 101 -5.09 5.80 -15.53
CA ASP A 101 -4.91 7.06 -14.80
C ASP A 101 -3.44 7.42 -14.55
N TYR A 102 -2.53 6.50 -14.83
CA TYR A 102 -1.10 6.74 -14.62
C TYR A 102 -0.54 7.76 -15.61
N ILE A 103 0.24 8.68 -15.09
CA ILE A 103 0.99 9.68 -15.86
C ILE A 103 2.48 9.45 -15.60
N GLU A 104 3.29 9.45 -16.66
CA GLU A 104 4.76 9.29 -16.52
C GLU A 104 5.36 10.36 -15.59
N ASN A 105 6.41 9.99 -14.87
CA ASN A 105 7.04 10.81 -13.83
C ASN A 105 6.08 11.17 -12.68
N SER A 106 5.21 10.24 -12.32
CA SER A 106 4.34 10.38 -11.15
C SER A 106 4.36 9.15 -10.25
N LEU A 107 3.95 9.38 -9.02
CA LEU A 107 3.49 8.38 -8.09
C LEU A 107 1.96 8.51 -8.03
N LEU A 108 1.24 7.47 -8.42
CA LEU A 108 -0.21 7.42 -8.41
C LEU A 108 -0.67 6.61 -7.19
N THR A 109 -1.56 7.21 -6.39
CA THR A 109 -2.20 6.55 -5.26
C THR A 109 -3.67 6.30 -5.60
N PRO A 110 -4.19 5.07 -5.52
CA PRO A 110 -5.62 4.83 -5.57
C PRO A 110 -6.32 5.46 -4.37
N ASN A 111 -7.61 5.75 -4.50
CA ASN A 111 -8.40 6.20 -3.37
C ASN A 111 -8.74 5.04 -2.45
N GLN A 112 -9.26 5.32 -1.26
CA GLN A 112 -9.57 4.30 -0.26
C GLN A 112 -11.00 4.41 0.24
N ILE A 113 -11.54 3.26 0.63
CA ILE A 113 -12.76 3.10 1.41
C ILE A 113 -12.35 2.53 2.76
N GLU A 114 -12.74 3.21 3.84
CA GLU A 114 -12.38 2.82 5.21
C GLU A 114 -13.64 2.67 6.08
N PRO A 115 -13.64 1.73 7.07
CA PRO A 115 -14.77 1.53 7.96
C PRO A 115 -14.91 2.60 9.06
N TYR A 116 -13.90 3.46 9.21
CA TYR A 116 -13.82 4.47 10.25
C TYR A 116 -13.62 5.86 9.65
N PRO A 117 -14.00 6.94 10.39
CA PRO A 117 -13.61 8.29 9.99
C PRO A 117 -12.11 8.43 9.82
N SER A 118 -11.69 8.84 8.62
CA SER A 118 -10.30 9.05 8.27
C SER A 118 -9.91 10.52 8.49
N ILE A 119 -8.61 10.75 8.77
CA ILE A 119 -8.02 12.10 8.73
C ILE A 119 -7.89 12.62 7.28
N PHE A 120 -8.07 11.75 6.30
CA PHE A 120 -8.02 12.07 4.88
C PHE A 120 -9.43 12.34 4.35
N ASN A 121 -9.76 13.59 4.09
CA ASN A 121 -11.09 14.00 3.62
C ASN A 121 -11.48 13.40 2.27
N GLN A 122 -10.52 12.93 1.49
CA GLN A 122 -10.72 12.31 0.18
C GLN A 122 -11.14 10.84 0.25
N PHE A 123 -10.98 10.17 1.40
CA PHE A 123 -11.38 8.78 1.56
C PHE A 123 -12.89 8.66 1.73
N HIS A 124 -13.44 7.56 1.20
CA HIS A 124 -14.82 7.21 1.43
C HIS A 124 -14.95 6.45 2.75
N ILE A 125 -15.92 6.85 3.56
CA ILE A 125 -16.21 6.17 4.82
C ILE A 125 -17.41 5.27 4.59
N LYS A 126 -17.17 3.97 4.62
CA LYS A 126 -18.20 2.96 4.47
C LYS A 126 -17.81 1.71 5.26
N ASP A 127 -18.61 1.38 6.25
CA ASP A 127 -18.44 0.13 6.99
C ASP A 127 -18.98 -1.03 6.15
N LEU A 128 -18.05 -1.81 5.58
CA LEU A 128 -18.32 -3.04 4.84
C LEU A 128 -17.75 -4.26 5.57
N GLY A 129 -17.40 -4.09 6.84
CA GLY A 129 -16.77 -5.03 7.74
C GLY A 129 -15.48 -4.45 8.34
N ARG A 130 -15.32 -4.63 9.65
CA ARG A 130 -14.16 -4.09 10.42
C ARG A 130 -13.09 -5.11 10.69
N SER A 131 -13.35 -6.34 10.34
CA SER A 131 -12.43 -7.49 10.43
C SER A 131 -12.63 -8.38 9.21
N ILE A 132 -11.69 -9.27 8.97
CA ILE A 132 -11.76 -10.22 7.85
C ILE A 132 -13.04 -11.04 7.91
N ASP A 133 -13.42 -11.53 9.10
CA ASP A 133 -14.62 -12.37 9.30
C ASP A 133 -15.95 -11.67 9.03
N THR A 134 -15.97 -10.33 9.17
CA THR A 134 -17.18 -9.51 8.98
C THR A 134 -17.24 -8.82 7.64
N PHE A 135 -16.16 -8.89 6.85
CA PHE A 135 -16.06 -8.23 5.56
C PHE A 135 -16.82 -8.97 4.47
N ASP A 136 -17.59 -8.24 3.68
CA ASP A 136 -18.32 -8.76 2.53
C ASP A 136 -17.70 -8.25 1.22
N LEU A 137 -16.90 -9.10 0.58
CA LEU A 137 -16.22 -8.79 -0.67
C LEU A 137 -17.19 -8.40 -1.79
N LYS A 138 -18.37 -9.07 -1.86
CA LYS A 138 -19.37 -8.77 -2.88
C LYS A 138 -20.00 -7.41 -2.66
N CYS A 139 -20.40 -7.09 -1.43
CA CYS A 139 -20.90 -5.77 -1.08
C CYS A 139 -19.86 -4.67 -1.37
N PHE A 140 -18.57 -4.94 -1.13
CA PHE A 140 -17.50 -4.00 -1.49
C PHE A 140 -17.44 -3.76 -3.00
N GLN A 141 -17.44 -4.81 -3.81
CA GLN A 141 -17.38 -4.71 -5.28
C GLN A 141 -18.60 -3.95 -5.84
N GLU A 142 -19.79 -4.19 -5.31
CA GLU A 142 -21.01 -3.50 -5.72
C GLU A 142 -20.96 -2.00 -5.33
N TYR A 143 -20.47 -1.70 -4.13
CA TYR A 143 -20.32 -0.32 -3.67
C TYR A 143 -19.27 0.44 -4.46
N GLU A 144 -18.11 -0.16 -4.70
CA GLU A 144 -17.02 0.42 -5.50
C GLU A 144 -17.46 0.71 -6.94
N LYS A 145 -18.19 -0.22 -7.57
CA LYS A 145 -18.80 0.00 -8.87
C LYS A 145 -19.75 1.22 -8.86
N THR A 146 -20.58 1.36 -7.84
CA THR A 146 -21.48 2.50 -7.69
C THR A 146 -20.69 3.81 -7.56
N LEU A 147 -19.59 3.82 -6.81
CA LEU A 147 -18.72 5.00 -6.71
C LEU A 147 -18.14 5.39 -8.06
N ASN A 148 -17.65 4.44 -8.83
CA ASN A 148 -17.08 4.70 -10.16
C ASN A 148 -18.12 5.22 -11.15
N GLU A 149 -19.38 4.78 -11.06
CA GLU A 149 -20.48 5.34 -11.86
C GLU A 149 -20.80 6.79 -11.50
N ILE A 150 -20.74 7.15 -10.21
CA ILE A 150 -21.01 8.52 -9.73
C ILE A 150 -19.84 9.46 -10.04
N ILE A 151 -18.60 8.99 -9.85
CA ILE A 151 -17.38 9.79 -9.99
C ILE A 151 -16.90 9.85 -11.44
N TYR A 152 -17.50 9.12 -12.32
CA TYR A 152 -17.14 8.81 -13.71
C TYR A 152 -16.09 9.73 -14.35
N LYS A 153 -14.93 9.14 -14.68
CA LYS A 153 -13.80 9.78 -15.40
C LYS A 153 -13.21 11.03 -14.72
N LYS A 154 -13.17 11.06 -13.41
CA LYS A 154 -12.44 12.11 -12.72
C LYS A 154 -10.95 12.00 -13.01
N THR A 155 -10.34 13.09 -13.50
CA THR A 155 -8.89 13.17 -13.70
C THR A 155 -8.16 13.05 -12.36
N PRO A 156 -7.03 12.32 -12.30
CA PRO A 156 -6.22 12.27 -11.09
C PRO A 156 -5.80 13.66 -10.62
N GLU A 157 -5.87 13.88 -9.32
CA GLU A 157 -5.56 15.17 -8.70
C GLU A 157 -4.21 15.11 -7.98
N GLU A 158 -3.46 16.20 -8.03
CA GLU A 158 -2.24 16.35 -7.25
C GLU A 158 -2.61 16.56 -5.78
N THR A 159 -2.23 15.60 -4.92
CA THR A 159 -2.58 15.58 -3.50
C THR A 159 -1.55 14.75 -2.74
N GLY A 160 -1.70 14.65 -1.42
CA GLY A 160 -0.87 13.78 -0.59
C GLY A 160 -1.05 12.29 -0.94
N SER A 161 0.00 11.51 -0.75
CA SER A 161 0.03 10.09 -1.06
C SER A 161 -0.15 9.22 0.18
N THR A 162 -0.66 8.02 -0.05
CA THR A 162 -0.80 6.94 0.94
C THR A 162 -0.54 5.61 0.23
N LEU A 163 -0.27 4.55 0.96
CA LEU A 163 -0.34 3.21 0.37
C LEU A 163 -1.82 2.86 0.07
N PRO A 164 -2.10 2.09 -0.99
CA PRO A 164 -1.17 1.58 -2.02
C PRO A 164 -0.55 2.67 -2.89
N ILE A 165 0.60 2.36 -3.52
CA ILE A 165 1.25 3.25 -4.48
C ILE A 165 1.56 2.52 -5.78
N PHE A 166 1.29 3.20 -6.90
CA PHE A 166 1.56 2.73 -8.26
C PHE A 166 2.51 3.69 -8.96
N MET A 167 3.63 3.17 -9.48
CA MET A 167 4.64 3.99 -10.12
C MET A 167 5.57 3.19 -11.03
N SER A 168 6.45 3.87 -11.76
CA SER A 168 7.54 3.24 -12.49
C SER A 168 8.56 2.62 -11.51
N LYS A 169 8.99 1.38 -11.78
CA LYS A 169 10.10 0.73 -11.05
C LYS A 169 11.37 1.56 -11.12
N MET A 170 11.64 2.16 -12.28
CA MET A 170 12.81 3.00 -12.46
C MET A 170 12.78 4.25 -11.59
N ASP A 171 11.61 4.89 -11.43
CA ASP A 171 11.49 6.06 -10.56
C ASP A 171 11.62 5.66 -9.09
N TYR A 172 11.06 4.51 -8.69
CA TYR A 172 11.29 3.95 -7.36
C TYR A 172 12.77 3.76 -7.05
N LEU A 173 13.52 3.17 -7.98
CA LEU A 173 14.97 2.94 -7.82
C LEU A 173 15.75 4.25 -7.82
N LYS A 174 15.41 5.24 -8.65
CA LYS A 174 16.06 6.55 -8.69
C LYS A 174 15.92 7.32 -7.38
N VAL A 175 14.75 7.24 -6.72
CA VAL A 175 14.55 7.89 -5.41
C VAL A 175 15.18 7.09 -4.26
N GLY A 176 15.74 5.92 -4.55
CA GLY A 176 16.45 5.08 -3.58
C GLY A 176 15.56 4.20 -2.73
N GLY A 177 14.33 3.89 -3.19
CA GLY A 177 13.39 3.02 -2.50
C GLY A 177 13.02 3.47 -1.09
N TRP A 178 12.55 2.55 -0.26
CA TRP A 178 12.28 2.80 1.15
C TRP A 178 13.58 2.83 1.95
N ASP A 179 13.67 3.74 2.92
CA ASP A 179 14.83 3.81 3.81
C ASP A 179 14.72 2.73 4.90
N GLU A 180 15.65 1.78 4.87
CA GLU A 180 15.67 0.62 5.77
C GLU A 180 16.06 0.95 7.22
N ASN A 181 16.43 2.20 7.51
CA ASN A 181 16.70 2.66 8.87
C ASN A 181 15.43 3.02 9.66
N TYR A 182 14.26 3.03 9.01
CA TYR A 182 12.98 3.13 9.73
C TYR A 182 12.59 1.76 10.26
N GLU A 183 12.82 1.54 11.54
CA GLU A 183 12.39 0.31 12.22
C GLU A 183 10.88 0.12 12.05
N LEU A 184 10.43 -1.08 11.73
CA LEU A 184 9.04 -1.48 11.51
C LEU A 184 8.28 -0.69 10.43
N GLY A 185 8.94 0.21 9.71
CA GLY A 185 8.33 0.97 8.64
C GLY A 185 7.46 2.16 9.07
N MET A 186 7.32 2.44 10.37
CA MET A 186 6.55 3.61 10.81
C MET A 186 7.26 4.90 10.38
N VAL A 187 6.48 5.83 9.78
CA VAL A 187 6.98 7.11 9.21
C VAL A 187 7.81 6.93 7.91
N ALA A 188 8.15 5.73 7.53
CA ALA A 188 8.96 5.45 6.33
C ALA A 188 8.24 5.85 5.03
N ASP A 189 6.92 5.74 4.98
CA ASP A 189 6.09 6.21 3.88
C ASP A 189 6.22 7.71 3.67
N TRP A 190 6.28 8.50 4.74
CA TRP A 190 6.49 9.94 4.66
C TRP A 190 7.88 10.30 4.11
N ASP A 191 8.92 9.59 4.54
CA ASP A 191 10.27 9.74 4.00
C ASP A 191 10.29 9.45 2.49
N PHE A 192 9.64 8.34 2.10
CA PHE A 192 9.58 7.94 0.70
C PHE A 192 8.83 8.98 -0.16
N PHE A 193 7.68 9.46 0.30
CA PHE A 193 6.91 10.48 -0.40
C PHE A 193 7.68 11.79 -0.50
N LEU A 194 8.41 12.19 0.55
CA LEU A 194 9.26 13.38 0.50
C LEU A 194 10.38 13.21 -0.53
N LYS A 195 11.04 12.06 -0.60
CA LYS A 195 12.05 11.76 -1.63
C LYS A 195 11.44 11.83 -3.04
N CYS A 196 10.28 11.28 -3.26
CA CYS A 196 9.56 11.37 -4.54
C CYS A 196 9.30 12.82 -4.93
N HIS A 197 8.78 13.63 -4.00
CA HIS A 197 8.50 15.05 -4.23
C HIS A 197 9.78 15.83 -4.56
N LEU A 198 10.84 15.67 -3.78
CA LEU A 198 12.14 16.34 -4.00
C LEU A 198 12.81 15.89 -5.30
N SER A 199 12.48 14.70 -5.81
CA SER A 199 12.95 14.21 -7.10
C SER A 199 12.11 14.71 -8.28
N GLY A 200 11.08 15.53 -8.02
CA GLY A 200 10.22 16.13 -9.05
C GLY A 200 9.10 15.22 -9.55
N LEU A 201 8.81 14.11 -8.86
CA LEU A 201 7.66 13.26 -9.20
C LEU A 201 6.36 13.95 -8.78
N LYS A 202 5.36 13.92 -9.65
CA LYS A 202 4.00 14.35 -9.30
C LYS A 202 3.36 13.33 -8.36
N MET A 203 2.71 13.81 -7.32
CA MET A 203 2.00 12.99 -6.34
C MET A 203 0.52 13.03 -6.70
N LEU A 204 0.02 12.02 -7.39
CA LEU A 204 -1.34 11.99 -7.93
C LEU A 204 -2.22 11.00 -7.15
N ARG A 205 -3.50 11.31 -7.05
CA ARG A 205 -4.53 10.41 -6.53
C ARG A 205 -5.60 10.18 -7.59
N THR A 206 -5.89 8.90 -7.90
CA THR A 206 -7.03 8.55 -8.73
C THR A 206 -8.29 8.36 -7.88
N TYR A 207 -9.44 8.72 -8.46
CA TYR A 207 -10.77 8.49 -7.92
C TYR A 207 -11.57 7.47 -8.75
N ASN A 208 -10.90 6.80 -9.69
CA ASN A 208 -11.49 5.76 -10.53
C ASN A 208 -11.12 4.34 -10.06
N CYS A 209 -10.40 4.24 -8.95
CA CYS A 209 -9.96 3.00 -8.34
C CYS A 209 -9.95 3.15 -6.81
N HIS A 210 -10.76 2.36 -6.11
CA HIS A 210 -10.93 2.47 -4.66
C HIS A 210 -10.61 1.14 -3.99
N PHE A 211 -9.53 1.11 -3.21
CA PHE A 211 -9.18 -0.04 -2.37
C PHE A 211 -9.92 0.02 -1.04
N TYR A 212 -10.35 -1.12 -0.52
CA TYR A 212 -10.77 -1.17 0.87
C TYR A 212 -9.58 -1.36 1.78
N HIS A 213 -9.52 -0.61 2.87
CA HIS A 213 -8.44 -0.67 3.84
C HIS A 213 -9.01 -0.88 5.24
N PHE A 214 -8.63 -1.97 5.90
CA PHE A 214 -9.15 -2.31 7.22
C PHE A 214 -8.66 -1.41 8.35
N VAL A 215 -7.60 -0.64 8.13
CA VAL A 215 -6.97 0.24 9.12
C VAL A 215 -6.45 -0.50 10.34
N SER A 216 -5.18 -0.88 10.30
CA SER A 216 -4.48 -1.40 11.49
C SER A 216 -4.97 -2.76 12.02
N LEU A 217 -5.33 -3.72 11.17
CA LEU A 217 -5.66 -5.09 11.61
C LEU A 217 -4.60 -5.69 12.52
N SER A 218 -3.32 -5.43 12.24
CA SER A 218 -2.18 -5.98 12.98
C SER A 218 -1.91 -5.34 14.34
N THR A 219 -2.64 -4.29 14.77
CA THR A 219 -2.26 -3.46 15.92
C THR A 219 -3.28 -3.39 17.05
N THR A 220 -4.19 -4.35 17.15
CA THR A 220 -5.33 -4.29 18.07
C THR A 220 -5.05 -4.67 19.53
N THR A 221 -3.92 -5.31 19.86
CA THR A 221 -3.60 -5.66 21.25
C THR A 221 -2.85 -4.53 21.95
N PRO A 222 -2.98 -4.36 23.30
CA PRO A 222 -2.27 -3.32 24.05
C PRO A 222 -0.74 -3.35 23.88
N GLU A 223 -0.16 -4.56 23.78
CA GLU A 223 1.28 -4.75 23.58
C GLU A 223 1.72 -4.28 22.19
N LYS A 224 0.96 -4.64 21.17
CA LYS A 224 1.19 -4.19 19.78
C LYS A 224 1.02 -2.66 19.67
N LEU A 225 0.07 -2.06 20.38
CA LEU A 225 -0.12 -0.60 20.42
C LEU A 225 1.09 0.11 21.04
N THR A 226 1.62 -0.39 22.15
CA THR A 226 2.81 0.19 22.80
C THR A 226 4.02 0.11 21.88
N TYR A 227 4.22 -1.03 21.22
CA TYR A 227 5.31 -1.24 20.28
C TYR A 227 5.19 -0.32 19.04
N ARG A 228 3.97 -0.16 18.51
CA ARG A 228 3.69 0.78 17.42
C ARG A 228 4.00 2.22 17.83
N GLN A 229 3.55 2.66 19.00
CA GLN A 229 3.81 4.02 19.50
C GLN A 229 5.31 4.29 19.63
N GLN A 230 6.07 3.33 20.16
CA GLN A 230 7.52 3.46 20.28
C GLN A 230 8.20 3.54 18.91
N SER A 231 7.79 2.68 17.96
CA SER A 231 8.30 2.70 16.59
C SER A 231 7.96 4.01 15.87
N GLU A 232 6.75 4.53 16.07
CA GLU A 232 6.35 5.81 15.51
C GLU A 232 7.18 6.96 16.08
N GLN A 233 7.42 6.96 17.38
CA GLN A 233 8.31 7.95 18.01
C GLN A 233 9.72 7.86 17.47
N ASN A 234 10.32 6.66 17.40
CA ASN A 234 11.65 6.44 16.83
C ASN A 234 11.72 6.90 15.36
N GLY A 235 10.68 6.58 14.58
CA GLY A 235 10.57 7.00 13.19
C GLY A 235 10.56 8.53 13.04
N HIS A 236 9.80 9.23 13.88
CA HIS A 236 9.80 10.71 13.90
C HIS A 236 11.15 11.31 14.31
N GLU A 237 11.82 10.72 15.29
CA GLU A 237 13.15 11.18 15.72
C GLU A 237 14.18 10.97 14.61
N TYR A 238 14.16 9.81 13.94
CA TYR A 238 15.02 9.54 12.80
C TYR A 238 14.71 10.47 11.61
N ALA A 239 13.45 10.68 11.27
CA ALA A 239 13.05 11.61 10.23
C ALA A 239 13.51 13.03 10.52
N LYS A 240 13.42 13.49 11.77
CA LYS A 240 13.95 14.80 12.20
C LYS A 240 15.47 14.87 12.10
N TYR A 241 16.18 13.80 12.44
CA TYR A 241 17.64 13.71 12.27
C TYR A 241 18.03 13.81 10.78
N LYS A 242 17.36 13.05 9.92
CA LYS A 242 17.64 12.97 8.48
C LYS A 242 17.29 14.26 7.73
N TRP A 243 16.13 14.83 8.02
CA TRP A 243 15.53 15.93 7.25
C TRP A 243 15.52 17.28 7.98
N GLY A 244 15.86 17.30 9.25
CA GLY A 244 15.86 18.52 10.06
C GLY A 244 14.48 19.14 10.17
N SER A 245 14.40 20.45 9.90
CA SER A 245 13.15 21.20 9.97
C SER A 245 12.17 20.97 8.79
N TYR A 246 12.58 20.21 7.78
CA TYR A 246 11.73 19.88 6.62
C TYR A 246 10.52 19.06 6.99
N ILE A 247 10.60 18.23 8.05
CA ILE A 247 9.45 17.47 8.54
C ILE A 247 8.76 18.25 9.67
N LYS A 248 7.89 19.17 9.32
CA LYS A 248 6.90 19.72 10.24
C LYS A 248 5.67 18.82 10.24
N HIS A 249 5.23 18.45 11.41
CA HIS A 249 4.10 17.66 11.92
C HIS A 249 2.98 17.13 10.97
N ASN A 250 2.95 17.43 9.71
CA ASN A 250 2.08 16.78 8.73
C ASN A 250 2.69 16.88 7.31
N PRO A 251 3.37 15.83 6.85
CA PRO A 251 4.02 15.83 5.53
C PRO A 251 3.03 16.04 4.38
N GLN A 252 1.79 15.61 4.54
CA GLN A 252 0.78 15.75 3.48
C GLN A 252 0.30 17.20 3.33
N ASN A 253 0.28 17.99 4.42
CA ASN A 253 -0.01 19.41 4.34
C ASN A 253 1.21 20.25 3.93
N ASN A 254 2.42 19.75 4.17
CA ASN A 254 3.66 20.46 3.86
C ASN A 254 4.14 20.24 2.41
N LEU A 255 3.72 19.16 1.74
CA LEU A 255 4.00 18.94 0.32
C LEU A 255 3.30 19.97 -0.60
N LYS A 256 2.28 20.68 -0.11
CA LYS A 256 1.64 21.82 -0.81
C LYS A 256 2.30 23.17 -0.55
N SER A 257 3.22 23.25 0.39
CA SER A 257 3.87 24.49 0.83
C SER A 257 5.38 24.53 0.59
N LEU A 258 5.91 23.51 -0.05
CA LEU A 258 7.25 23.48 -0.62
C LEU A 258 7.16 23.72 -2.13
#